data_5e50302399f10a3b32452c765221d33f
#
_entry.id   5e50302399f10a3b32452c765221d33f
#
_cell.length_a   1.000
_cell.length_b   1.000
_cell.length_c   1.000
_cell.angle_alpha   90.00
_cell.angle_beta   90.00
_cell.angle_gamma   90.00
#
_symmetry.space_group_name_H-M   'P 1'
#
loop_
_entity.id
_entity.type
_entity.pdbx_description
1 polymer ?
#
loop_
_entity_poly.entity_id
_entity_poly.type
_entity_poly.pdbx_seq_one_letter_code
_entity_poly.pdbx_strand_id
1 'polypeptide(L)'
;MADEKLRDAWTKSEKVLAKGNVDEALKILREIDPDGKKATTLRIAGEATWAIAAKGSSKSEYRKASSLLRDAVKKDPRDKKANNSYNSILNEMQDKGIKETTIPRLVNDGTPTLAGIVALCASIIIALLLLKAASTSSSNLATEATLELSWTNTDGTQSTGVVVVELYADDAPIHVENFGILAEEGNYDGTVFHRIISNFMMQGGDFTEGDGSGGYAGKFFGYCNGEEADSAGDCLMRDYTVPDEADNGRTHEPYSLSMAKTNNPHTGGSQFFIVDPDAVGQDGSPGTPHLDGVHTVFGEVTSGFEHIDAITALCDNQNCQNDKTPQDVVLESVTTNLDDDSWWKFW
;
A
#
# COMPACT_ATOMS: atom_id res chain seq x y z
N MET A 1 12.49 -29.77 51.00
CA MET A 1 11.96 -28.48 51.56
C MET A 1 10.90 -27.79 50.67
N ALA A 2 11.14 -27.43 49.39
CA ALA A 2 10.12 -26.78 48.56
C ALA A 2 8.94 -27.69 48.23
N ASP A 3 9.16 -28.93 47.84
CA ASP A 3 8.10 -29.91 47.52
C ASP A 3 7.29 -30.35 48.74
N GLU A 4 7.90 -30.36 49.92
CA GLU A 4 7.24 -30.68 51.17
C GLU A 4 6.26 -29.57 51.56
N LYS A 5 6.69 -28.32 51.50
CA LYS A 5 5.80 -27.14 51.73
C LYS A 5 4.61 -27.13 50.77
N LEU A 6 4.80 -27.51 49.51
CA LEU A 6 3.73 -27.64 48.53
C LEU A 6 2.72 -28.73 48.93
N ARG A 7 3.17 -29.91 49.33
CA ARG A 7 2.31 -31.03 49.78
C ARG A 7 1.51 -30.68 51.02
N ASP A 8 2.13 -30.00 51.98
CA ASP A 8 1.48 -29.56 53.19
C ASP A 8 0.39 -28.50 52.89
N ALA A 9 0.70 -27.54 52.00
CA ALA A 9 -0.25 -26.51 51.56
C ALA A 9 -1.44 -27.15 50.82
N TRP A 10 -1.22 -28.09 49.89
CA TRP A 10 -2.28 -28.83 49.22
C TRP A 10 -3.15 -29.61 50.20
N THR A 11 -2.54 -30.34 51.13
CA THR A 11 -3.27 -31.09 52.16
C THR A 11 -4.10 -30.16 53.04
N LYS A 12 -3.55 -29.03 53.42
CA LYS A 12 -4.26 -28.01 54.19
C LYS A 12 -5.44 -27.39 53.39
N SER A 13 -5.20 -27.05 52.14
CA SER A 13 -6.23 -26.50 51.25
C SER A 13 -7.38 -27.50 51.01
N GLU A 14 -7.07 -28.79 50.74
CA GLU A 14 -8.12 -29.83 50.63
C GLU A 14 -8.94 -29.98 51.93
N LYS A 15 -8.32 -29.95 53.09
CA LYS A 15 -9.03 -30.01 54.38
C LYS A 15 -9.94 -28.78 54.63
N VAL A 16 -9.49 -27.59 54.26
CA VAL A 16 -10.23 -26.34 54.37
C VAL A 16 -11.40 -26.33 53.38
N LEU A 17 -11.16 -26.79 52.15
CA LEU A 17 -12.20 -26.93 51.11
C LEU A 17 -13.31 -27.90 51.56
N ALA A 18 -12.91 -29.08 52.13
CA ALA A 18 -13.85 -30.05 52.64
C ALA A 18 -14.75 -29.49 53.78
N LYS A 19 -14.31 -28.50 54.53
CA LYS A 19 -15.12 -27.75 55.53
C LYS A 19 -16.01 -26.64 54.91
N GLY A 20 -15.95 -26.43 53.59
CA GLY A 20 -16.72 -25.44 52.87
C GLY A 20 -16.09 -24.04 52.83
N ASN A 21 -14.88 -23.85 53.32
CA ASN A 21 -14.16 -22.57 53.33
C ASN A 21 -13.37 -22.38 52.03
N VAL A 22 -14.09 -22.06 50.97
CA VAL A 22 -13.52 -21.99 49.59
C VAL A 22 -12.51 -20.87 49.44
N ASP A 23 -12.80 -19.69 50.00
CA ASP A 23 -11.92 -18.51 49.84
C ASP A 23 -10.55 -18.71 50.52
N GLU A 24 -10.57 -19.35 51.72
CA GLU A 24 -9.36 -19.67 52.45
C GLU A 24 -8.54 -20.75 51.71
N ALA A 25 -9.20 -21.76 51.14
CA ALA A 25 -8.53 -22.79 50.31
C ALA A 25 -7.82 -22.16 49.10
N LEU A 26 -8.52 -21.25 48.35
CA LEU A 26 -7.94 -20.53 47.23
C LEU A 26 -6.79 -19.59 47.66
N LYS A 27 -6.90 -18.96 48.83
CA LYS A 27 -5.83 -18.10 49.37
C LYS A 27 -4.54 -18.90 49.60
N ILE A 28 -4.65 -20.07 50.28
CA ILE A 28 -3.49 -20.96 50.53
C ILE A 28 -2.82 -21.36 49.21
N LEU A 29 -3.60 -21.67 48.15
CA LEU A 29 -3.05 -22.07 46.87
C LEU A 29 -2.33 -20.93 46.17
N ARG A 30 -2.87 -19.70 46.22
CA ARG A 30 -2.24 -18.49 45.63
C ARG A 30 -0.92 -18.12 46.30
N GLU A 31 -0.81 -18.35 47.61
CA GLU A 31 0.42 -18.06 48.35
C GLU A 31 1.56 -19.02 47.99
N ILE A 32 1.24 -20.27 47.62
CA ILE A 32 2.27 -21.29 47.38
C ILE A 32 2.58 -21.53 45.91
N ASP A 33 1.58 -21.35 45.02
CA ASP A 33 1.71 -21.49 43.55
C ASP A 33 0.85 -20.45 42.84
N PRO A 34 1.25 -19.18 42.88
CA PRO A 34 0.46 -18.06 42.35
C PRO A 34 0.21 -18.17 40.84
N ASP A 35 1.11 -18.79 40.11
CA ASP A 35 1.04 -18.97 38.66
C ASP A 35 0.26 -20.22 38.22
N GLY A 36 -0.17 -21.07 39.17
CA GLY A 36 -0.85 -22.32 38.86
C GLY A 36 0.00 -23.31 38.04
N LYS A 37 1.30 -23.40 38.33
CA LYS A 37 2.22 -24.24 37.56
C LYS A 37 2.07 -25.75 37.85
N LYS A 38 1.49 -26.09 39.00
CA LYS A 38 1.38 -27.50 39.47
C LYS A 38 -0.01 -28.06 39.20
N ALA A 39 -0.09 -29.30 38.70
CA ALA A 39 -1.36 -29.98 38.40
C ALA A 39 -2.28 -30.08 39.63
N THR A 40 -1.75 -30.44 40.79
CA THR A 40 -2.50 -30.56 42.05
C THR A 40 -3.08 -29.22 42.50
N THR A 41 -2.37 -28.09 42.32
CA THR A 41 -2.88 -26.76 42.60
C THR A 41 -4.08 -26.43 41.70
N LEU A 42 -3.96 -26.70 40.40
CA LEU A 42 -5.06 -26.46 39.43
C LEU A 42 -6.27 -27.35 39.74
N ARG A 43 -6.07 -28.62 40.15
CA ARG A 43 -7.15 -29.51 40.53
C ARG A 43 -7.91 -28.93 41.72
N ILE A 44 -7.25 -28.63 42.85
CA ILE A 44 -7.89 -28.12 44.05
C ILE A 44 -8.56 -26.76 43.80
N ALA A 45 -7.92 -25.87 43.03
CA ALA A 45 -8.51 -24.60 42.62
C ALA A 45 -9.74 -24.79 41.73
N GLY A 46 -9.74 -25.78 40.84
CA GLY A 46 -10.91 -26.16 40.03
C GLY A 46 -12.06 -26.68 40.86
N GLU A 47 -11.79 -27.56 41.82
CA GLU A 47 -12.77 -28.10 42.77
C GLU A 47 -13.37 -26.97 43.66
N ALA A 48 -12.52 -26.06 44.11
CA ALA A 48 -12.96 -24.88 44.89
C ALA A 48 -13.85 -23.94 44.06
N THR A 49 -13.47 -23.66 42.80
CA THR A 49 -14.26 -22.84 41.89
C THR A 49 -15.59 -23.53 41.53
N TRP A 50 -15.56 -24.85 41.38
CA TRP A 50 -16.79 -25.64 41.16
C TRP A 50 -17.75 -25.53 42.34
N ALA A 51 -17.25 -25.58 43.58
CA ALA A 51 -18.10 -25.37 44.77
C ALA A 51 -18.75 -23.98 44.81
N ILE A 52 -18.04 -22.94 44.34
CA ILE A 52 -18.65 -21.59 44.17
C ILE A 52 -19.73 -21.62 43.08
N ALA A 53 -19.43 -22.24 41.93
CA ALA A 53 -20.37 -22.32 40.82
C ALA A 53 -21.66 -23.03 41.18
N ALA A 54 -21.56 -24.12 41.95
CA ALA A 54 -22.73 -24.90 42.43
C ALA A 54 -23.62 -24.08 43.37
N LYS A 55 -23.01 -23.30 44.28
CA LYS A 55 -23.80 -22.43 45.22
C LYS A 55 -24.49 -21.28 44.50
N GLY A 56 -23.79 -20.62 43.53
CA GLY A 56 -24.27 -19.43 42.85
C GLY A 56 -25.00 -19.71 41.53
N SER A 57 -25.10 -20.94 41.08
CA SER A 57 -25.61 -21.32 39.74
C SER A 57 -24.98 -20.56 38.57
N SER A 58 -23.75 -20.13 38.74
CA SER A 58 -23.01 -19.27 37.78
C SER A 58 -22.43 -20.06 36.64
N LYS A 59 -22.95 -19.88 35.42
CA LYS A 59 -22.40 -20.49 34.19
C LYS A 59 -20.94 -20.11 33.92
N SER A 60 -20.54 -18.92 34.32
CA SER A 60 -19.15 -18.44 34.17
C SER A 60 -18.21 -19.20 35.08
N GLU A 61 -18.58 -19.38 36.35
CA GLU A 61 -17.75 -20.11 37.33
C GLU A 61 -17.65 -21.61 36.96
N TYR A 62 -18.74 -22.23 36.44
CA TYR A 62 -18.69 -23.60 35.92
C TYR A 62 -17.65 -23.74 34.80
N ARG A 63 -17.62 -22.83 33.85
CA ARG A 63 -16.60 -22.84 32.75
C ARG A 63 -15.18 -22.63 33.26
N LYS A 64 -15.00 -21.75 34.22
CA LYS A 64 -13.72 -21.50 34.86
C LYS A 64 -13.23 -22.74 35.62
N ALA A 65 -14.10 -23.39 36.41
CA ALA A 65 -13.76 -24.62 37.10
C ALA A 65 -13.42 -25.76 36.15
N SER A 66 -14.22 -25.96 35.10
CA SER A 66 -13.90 -26.98 34.07
C SER A 66 -12.58 -26.72 33.36
N SER A 67 -12.25 -25.45 33.07
CA SER A 67 -10.96 -25.08 32.49
C SER A 67 -9.78 -25.42 33.41
N LEU A 68 -9.87 -25.09 34.70
CA LEU A 68 -8.83 -25.38 35.67
C LEU A 68 -8.62 -26.92 35.83
N LEU A 69 -9.70 -27.68 35.88
CA LEU A 69 -9.65 -29.15 35.99
C LEU A 69 -9.09 -29.78 34.71
N ARG A 70 -9.47 -29.30 33.54
CA ARG A 70 -8.91 -29.73 32.25
C ARG A 70 -7.41 -29.47 32.19
N ASP A 71 -6.94 -28.31 32.65
CA ASP A 71 -5.53 -27.96 32.65
C ASP A 71 -4.75 -28.78 33.67
N ALA A 72 -5.35 -29.16 34.81
CA ALA A 72 -4.80 -30.09 35.75
C ALA A 72 -4.58 -31.49 35.11
N VAL A 73 -5.61 -32.00 34.40
CA VAL A 73 -5.53 -33.29 33.67
C VAL A 73 -4.47 -33.26 32.56
N LYS A 74 -4.37 -32.14 31.81
CA LYS A 74 -3.32 -31.97 30.80
C LYS A 74 -1.91 -32.00 31.39
N LYS A 75 -1.71 -31.41 32.58
CA LYS A 75 -0.40 -31.38 33.24
C LYS A 75 -0.04 -32.71 33.87
N ASP A 76 -0.98 -33.43 34.43
CA ASP A 76 -0.80 -34.81 34.95
C ASP A 76 -1.97 -35.71 34.54
N PRO A 77 -1.88 -36.36 33.36
CA PRO A 77 -2.92 -37.27 32.88
C PRO A 77 -3.14 -38.51 33.76
N ARG A 78 -2.20 -38.81 34.65
CA ARG A 78 -2.29 -39.97 35.55
C ARG A 78 -2.96 -39.67 36.88
N ASP A 79 -3.22 -38.39 37.18
CA ASP A 79 -3.95 -38.01 38.40
C ASP A 79 -5.42 -38.42 38.29
N LYS A 80 -5.77 -39.55 38.95
CA LYS A 80 -7.12 -40.09 38.99
C LYS A 80 -8.12 -39.10 39.63
N LYS A 81 -7.69 -38.30 40.62
CA LYS A 81 -8.57 -37.32 41.27
C LYS A 81 -8.94 -36.20 40.30
N ALA A 82 -7.95 -35.65 39.57
CA ALA A 82 -8.18 -34.60 38.58
C ALA A 82 -9.12 -35.08 37.46
N ASN A 83 -8.88 -36.30 36.94
CA ASN A 83 -9.74 -36.90 35.92
C ASN A 83 -11.18 -37.06 36.40
N ASN A 84 -11.35 -37.61 37.62
CA ASN A 84 -12.67 -37.80 38.18
C ASN A 84 -13.40 -36.44 38.38
N SER A 85 -12.76 -35.47 38.98
CA SER A 85 -13.36 -34.15 39.18
C SER A 85 -13.72 -33.44 37.85
N TYR A 86 -12.86 -33.59 36.84
CA TYR A 86 -13.14 -33.01 35.50
C TYR A 86 -14.34 -33.72 34.84
N ASN A 87 -14.42 -35.03 34.86
CA ASN A 87 -15.56 -35.76 34.30
C ASN A 87 -16.87 -35.43 35.06
N SER A 88 -16.82 -35.33 36.40
CA SER A 88 -17.97 -35.02 37.23
C SER A 88 -18.51 -33.63 36.93
N ILE A 89 -17.67 -32.60 36.80
CA ILE A 89 -18.12 -31.24 36.44
C ILE A 89 -18.71 -31.20 35.06
N LEU A 90 -18.13 -31.93 34.08
CA LEU A 90 -18.68 -31.97 32.71
C LEU A 90 -20.07 -32.60 32.68
N ASN A 91 -20.32 -33.67 33.44
CA ASN A 91 -21.64 -34.27 33.56
C ASN A 91 -22.63 -33.29 34.18
N GLU A 92 -22.26 -32.61 35.29
CA GLU A 92 -23.16 -31.64 35.93
C GLU A 92 -23.43 -30.41 34.99
N MET A 93 -22.41 -29.96 34.24
CA MET A 93 -22.58 -28.91 33.23
C MET A 93 -23.53 -29.34 32.12
N GLN A 94 -23.44 -30.59 31.66
CA GLN A 94 -24.35 -31.17 30.67
C GLN A 94 -25.80 -31.20 31.18
N ASP A 95 -25.99 -31.70 32.40
CA ASP A 95 -27.32 -31.77 33.03
C ASP A 95 -27.96 -30.37 33.18
N LYS A 96 -27.13 -29.35 33.42
CA LYS A 96 -27.53 -27.94 33.52
C LYS A 96 -27.62 -27.19 32.21
N GLY A 97 -27.31 -27.83 31.06
CA GLY A 97 -27.29 -27.20 29.75
C GLY A 97 -26.19 -26.13 29.61
N ILE A 98 -25.09 -26.28 30.35
CA ILE A 98 -23.95 -25.36 30.32
C ILE A 98 -22.88 -25.91 29.35
N LYS A 99 -22.64 -25.23 28.26
CA LYS A 99 -21.52 -25.59 27.33
C LYS A 99 -20.19 -25.16 27.94
N GLU A 100 -19.19 -26.03 27.82
CA GLU A 100 -17.82 -25.80 28.33
C GLU A 100 -17.17 -24.55 27.69
N THR A 101 -17.42 -24.33 26.42
CA THR A 101 -16.92 -23.17 25.69
C THR A 101 -18.06 -22.29 25.17
N THR A 102 -17.82 -20.98 25.11
CA THR A 102 -18.73 -20.01 24.49
C THR A 102 -18.49 -19.90 22.99
N ILE A 103 -17.33 -20.34 22.50
CA ILE A 103 -16.96 -20.30 21.08
C ILE A 103 -17.58 -21.55 20.41
N PRO A 104 -18.40 -21.36 19.36
CA PRO A 104 -18.94 -22.49 18.62
C PRO A 104 -17.81 -23.28 17.97
N ARG A 105 -17.91 -24.62 17.95
CA ARG A 105 -16.94 -25.44 17.23
C ARG A 105 -16.99 -25.10 15.75
N LEU A 106 -15.83 -24.81 15.16
CA LEU A 106 -15.70 -24.51 13.73
C LEU A 106 -15.78 -25.75 12.85
N VAL A 107 -15.34 -26.88 13.39
CA VAL A 107 -15.35 -28.19 12.73
C VAL A 107 -15.92 -29.23 13.69
N ASN A 108 -16.77 -30.13 13.20
CA ASN A 108 -17.29 -31.28 13.93
C ASN A 108 -17.05 -32.55 13.11
N ASP A 109 -16.31 -33.49 13.67
CA ASP A 109 -15.94 -34.78 13.03
C ASP A 109 -15.48 -34.66 11.57
N GLY A 110 -14.61 -33.66 11.30
CA GLY A 110 -14.05 -33.41 9.96
C GLY A 110 -14.97 -32.57 9.04
N THR A 111 -16.22 -32.31 9.44
CA THR A 111 -17.14 -31.45 8.65
C THR A 111 -17.19 -30.03 9.21
N PRO A 112 -17.14 -29.00 8.36
CA PRO A 112 -17.29 -27.62 8.81
C PRO A 112 -18.70 -27.40 9.38
N THR A 113 -18.79 -26.78 10.55
CA THR A 113 -20.08 -26.31 11.09
C THR A 113 -20.51 -25.03 10.40
N LEU A 114 -21.78 -24.63 10.56
CA LEU A 114 -22.26 -23.35 10.06
C LEU A 114 -21.38 -22.19 10.57
N ALA A 115 -20.98 -22.22 11.85
CA ALA A 115 -20.04 -21.26 12.42
C ALA A 115 -18.64 -21.33 11.76
N GLY A 116 -18.19 -22.53 11.39
CA GLY A 116 -16.93 -22.73 10.65
C GLY A 116 -16.99 -22.16 9.25
N ILE A 117 -18.08 -22.35 8.54
CA ILE A 117 -18.30 -21.78 7.20
C ILE A 117 -18.31 -20.23 7.27
N VAL A 118 -19.07 -19.66 8.22
CA VAL A 118 -19.13 -18.21 8.41
C VAL A 118 -17.75 -17.63 8.75
N ALA A 119 -16.98 -18.29 9.63
CA ALA A 119 -15.62 -17.85 9.95
C ALA A 119 -14.67 -17.94 8.75
N LEU A 120 -14.77 -18.99 7.92
CA LEU A 120 -14.00 -19.13 6.70
C LEU A 120 -14.33 -18.03 5.67
N CYS A 121 -15.63 -17.79 5.44
CA CYS A 121 -16.07 -16.71 4.54
C CYS A 121 -15.59 -15.34 5.02
N ALA A 122 -15.70 -15.06 6.33
CA ALA A 122 -15.20 -13.82 6.90
C ALA A 122 -13.69 -13.68 6.75
N SER A 123 -12.91 -14.74 6.93
CA SER A 123 -11.45 -14.71 6.74
C SER A 123 -11.07 -14.47 5.27
N ILE A 124 -11.81 -15.03 4.32
CA ILE A 124 -11.60 -14.78 2.88
C ILE A 124 -11.91 -13.32 2.55
N ILE A 125 -13.02 -12.78 3.05
CA ILE A 125 -13.39 -11.37 2.84
C ILE A 125 -12.32 -10.43 3.42
N ILE A 126 -11.83 -10.71 4.63
CA ILE A 126 -10.75 -9.92 5.24
C ILE A 126 -9.47 -10.02 4.43
N ALA A 127 -9.11 -11.22 3.94
CA ALA A 127 -7.94 -11.40 3.08
C ALA A 127 -8.07 -10.63 1.75
N LEU A 128 -9.26 -10.63 1.13
CA LEU A 128 -9.54 -9.86 -0.07
C LEU A 128 -9.51 -8.34 0.18
N LEU A 129 -10.02 -7.89 1.34
CA LEU A 129 -9.93 -6.48 1.74
C LEU A 129 -8.50 -6.05 2.02
N LEU A 130 -7.68 -6.92 2.64
CA LEU A 130 -6.26 -6.66 2.88
C LEU A 130 -5.46 -6.68 1.56
N LEU A 131 -5.78 -7.58 0.64
CA LEU A 131 -5.22 -7.60 -0.72
C LEU A 131 -5.61 -6.32 -1.48
N LYS A 132 -6.87 -5.91 -1.40
CA LYS A 132 -7.31 -4.64 -2.00
C LYS A 132 -6.63 -3.45 -1.35
N ALA A 133 -6.49 -3.39 -0.02
CA ALA A 133 -5.77 -2.32 0.68
C ALA A 133 -4.26 -2.32 0.38
N ALA A 134 -3.66 -3.48 0.11
CA ALA A 134 -2.27 -3.59 -0.31
C ALA A 134 -2.07 -3.22 -1.79
N SER A 135 -3.09 -3.45 -2.65
CA SER A 135 -3.09 -3.02 -4.05
C SER A 135 -3.53 -1.55 -4.22
N THR A 136 -4.26 -0.99 -3.26
CA THR A 136 -4.48 0.44 -3.08
C THR A 136 -3.49 0.98 -2.03
N SER A 137 -2.23 0.63 -2.09
CA SER A 137 -1.19 1.59 -1.75
C SER A 137 -1.39 2.70 -2.78
N SER A 138 -2.17 3.73 -2.44
CA SER A 138 -2.05 4.99 -3.14
C SER A 138 -0.59 5.36 -2.98
N SER A 139 0.21 5.10 -4.00
CA SER A 139 1.41 5.88 -4.19
C SER A 139 0.92 7.32 -4.04
N ASN A 140 1.52 8.10 -3.15
CA ASN A 140 1.33 9.55 -3.11
C ASN A 140 1.94 10.11 -4.41
N LEU A 141 1.38 9.70 -5.55
CA LEU A 141 1.78 10.20 -6.86
C LEU A 141 0.91 11.40 -7.18
N ALA A 142 1.49 12.37 -7.83
CA ALA A 142 0.76 13.50 -8.35
C ALA A 142 -0.29 13.03 -9.35
N THR A 143 -1.47 13.63 -9.30
CA THR A 143 -2.55 13.40 -10.27
C THR A 143 -2.75 14.60 -11.18
N GLU A 144 -2.08 15.71 -10.88
CA GLU A 144 -2.15 16.96 -11.65
C GLU A 144 -0.80 17.68 -11.61
N ALA A 145 -0.45 18.33 -12.71
CA ALA A 145 0.68 19.22 -12.78
C ALA A 145 0.28 20.54 -13.47
N THR A 146 0.90 21.62 -13.01
CA THR A 146 0.77 22.95 -13.61
C THR A 146 2.09 23.36 -14.24
N LEU A 147 2.08 23.68 -15.53
CA LEU A 147 3.21 24.13 -16.31
C LEU A 147 3.04 25.63 -16.57
N GLU A 148 4.00 26.44 -16.15
CA GLU A 148 4.07 27.86 -16.52
C GLU A 148 4.99 28.02 -17.74
N LEU A 149 4.49 28.67 -18.78
CA LEU A 149 5.16 28.81 -20.07
C LEU A 149 5.38 30.28 -20.44
N SER A 150 6.47 30.55 -21.14
CA SER A 150 6.69 31.83 -21.81
C SER A 150 7.22 31.63 -23.21
N TRP A 151 6.83 32.52 -24.15
CA TRP A 151 7.28 32.47 -25.55
C TRP A 151 7.18 33.82 -26.21
N THR A 152 7.84 33.90 -27.36
CA THR A 152 7.74 35.09 -28.24
C THR A 152 6.88 34.77 -29.46
N ASN A 153 5.83 35.50 -29.67
CA ASN A 153 4.98 35.38 -30.83
C ASN A 153 5.69 35.80 -32.12
N THR A 154 5.13 35.43 -33.27
CA THR A 154 5.67 35.77 -34.59
C THR A 154 5.76 37.30 -34.86
N ASP A 155 4.95 38.11 -34.17
CA ASP A 155 5.02 39.56 -34.23
C ASP A 155 6.05 40.18 -33.26
N GLY A 156 6.79 39.37 -32.52
CA GLY A 156 7.80 39.79 -31.54
C GLY A 156 7.25 40.11 -30.15
N THR A 157 5.96 39.94 -29.91
CA THR A 157 5.40 40.14 -28.56
C THR A 157 5.66 38.95 -27.66
N GLN A 158 5.92 39.25 -26.38
CA GLN A 158 6.08 38.23 -25.35
C GLN A 158 4.71 37.75 -24.82
N SER A 159 4.54 36.47 -24.65
CA SER A 159 3.37 35.85 -24.06
C SER A 159 3.78 34.90 -22.94
N THR A 160 2.87 34.71 -21.99
CA THR A 160 2.97 33.72 -20.93
C THR A 160 1.66 32.95 -20.85
N GLY A 161 1.71 31.72 -20.38
CA GLY A 161 0.53 30.90 -20.22
C GLY A 161 0.69 29.87 -19.12
N VAL A 162 -0.44 29.38 -18.63
CA VAL A 162 -0.50 28.30 -17.64
C VAL A 162 -1.27 27.16 -18.26
N VAL A 163 -0.63 25.98 -18.27
CA VAL A 163 -1.21 24.73 -18.76
C VAL A 163 -1.36 23.78 -17.60
N VAL A 164 -2.53 23.19 -17.44
CA VAL A 164 -2.80 22.16 -16.43
C VAL A 164 -2.87 20.81 -17.14
N VAL A 165 -2.20 19.82 -16.56
CA VAL A 165 -2.10 18.47 -17.08
C VAL A 165 -2.63 17.49 -16.03
N GLU A 166 -3.58 16.63 -16.40
CA GLU A 166 -3.90 15.44 -15.62
C GLU A 166 -2.79 14.40 -15.79
N LEU A 167 -2.35 13.77 -14.69
CA LEU A 167 -1.33 12.73 -14.69
C LEU A 167 -1.97 11.37 -14.41
N TYR A 168 -1.65 10.38 -15.22
CA TYR A 168 -2.23 9.04 -15.18
C TYR A 168 -1.49 8.14 -14.20
N ALA A 169 -1.58 8.45 -12.91
CA ALA A 169 -0.86 7.77 -11.83
C ALA A 169 -1.19 6.26 -11.72
N ASP A 170 -2.40 5.84 -12.12
CA ASP A 170 -2.82 4.43 -12.11
C ASP A 170 -2.31 3.66 -13.34
N ASP A 171 -2.13 4.33 -14.48
CA ASP A 171 -1.82 3.70 -15.77
C ASP A 171 -0.32 3.77 -16.11
N ALA A 172 0.39 4.79 -15.59
CA ALA A 172 1.82 5.02 -15.81
C ALA A 172 2.54 5.50 -14.52
N PRO A 173 2.44 4.72 -13.41
CA PRO A 173 2.91 5.16 -12.10
C PRO A 173 4.41 5.52 -12.06
N ILE A 174 5.26 4.81 -12.80
CA ILE A 174 6.71 5.07 -12.82
C ILE A 174 7.02 6.38 -13.53
N HIS A 175 6.36 6.65 -14.68
CA HIS A 175 6.53 7.89 -15.42
C HIS A 175 6.02 9.09 -14.64
N VAL A 176 4.86 8.95 -13.98
CA VAL A 176 4.29 10.00 -13.11
C VAL A 176 5.20 10.26 -11.91
N GLU A 177 5.72 9.21 -11.27
CA GLU A 177 6.68 9.37 -10.15
C GLU A 177 7.96 10.09 -10.62
N ASN A 178 8.52 9.68 -11.74
CA ASN A 178 9.71 10.30 -12.31
C ASN A 178 9.50 11.79 -12.64
N PHE A 179 8.38 12.10 -13.30
CA PHE A 179 8.01 13.47 -13.64
C PHE A 179 7.82 14.33 -12.38
N GLY A 180 7.13 13.79 -11.37
CA GLY A 180 6.93 14.46 -10.08
C GLY A 180 8.23 14.75 -9.34
N ILE A 181 9.16 13.79 -9.26
CA ILE A 181 10.48 13.99 -8.64
C ILE A 181 11.23 15.13 -9.35
N LEU A 182 11.26 15.11 -10.68
CA LEU A 182 11.99 16.12 -11.46
C LEU A 182 11.35 17.52 -11.33
N ALA A 183 10.02 17.59 -11.20
CA ALA A 183 9.31 18.83 -10.92
C ALA A 183 9.62 19.36 -9.51
N GLU A 184 9.53 18.51 -8.46
CA GLU A 184 9.85 18.89 -7.08
C GLU A 184 11.29 19.38 -6.90
N GLU A 185 12.23 18.78 -7.63
CA GLU A 185 13.64 19.18 -7.62
C GLU A 185 13.91 20.46 -8.44
N GLY A 186 12.88 21.00 -9.14
CA GLY A 186 13.01 22.17 -9.99
C GLY A 186 13.86 21.92 -11.26
N ASN A 187 14.02 20.66 -11.65
CA ASN A 187 14.85 20.31 -12.82
C ASN A 187 14.22 20.79 -14.13
N TYR A 188 12.92 20.99 -14.18
CA TYR A 188 12.22 21.53 -15.34
C TYR A 188 12.24 23.07 -15.44
N ASP A 189 12.56 23.77 -14.35
CA ASP A 189 12.48 25.21 -14.27
C ASP A 189 13.48 25.91 -15.22
N GLY A 190 12.97 26.76 -16.09
CA GLY A 190 13.76 27.47 -17.09
C GLY A 190 14.27 26.59 -18.25
N THR A 191 13.81 25.34 -18.38
CA THR A 191 14.14 24.51 -19.55
C THR A 191 13.39 24.97 -20.79
N VAL A 192 13.82 24.53 -21.97
CA VAL A 192 13.22 24.95 -23.24
C VAL A 192 12.54 23.77 -23.96
N PHE A 193 11.49 24.09 -24.73
CA PHE A 193 10.99 23.17 -25.73
C PHE A 193 11.92 23.23 -26.94
N HIS A 194 12.92 22.37 -26.95
CA HIS A 194 14.02 22.38 -27.92
C HIS A 194 13.63 21.85 -29.31
N ARG A 195 12.46 21.22 -29.44
CA ARG A 195 11.94 20.66 -30.68
C ARG A 195 10.42 20.81 -30.76
N ILE A 196 9.96 21.59 -31.77
CA ILE A 196 8.53 21.82 -32.04
C ILE A 196 8.27 21.55 -33.50
N ILE A 197 7.39 20.61 -33.80
CA ILE A 197 6.99 20.25 -35.15
C ILE A 197 5.49 20.39 -35.25
N SER A 198 5.06 21.35 -36.10
CA SER A 198 3.65 21.56 -36.41
C SER A 198 3.00 20.28 -36.93
N ASN A 199 1.79 19.99 -36.51
CA ASN A 199 1.03 18.79 -36.78
C ASN A 199 1.67 17.46 -36.25
N PHE A 200 2.56 17.57 -35.25
CA PHE A 200 3.17 16.42 -34.62
C PHE A 200 3.26 16.58 -33.10
N MET A 201 4.22 17.38 -32.60
CA MET A 201 4.40 17.53 -31.15
C MET A 201 5.33 18.68 -30.78
N MET A 202 5.31 19.11 -29.52
CA MET A 202 6.33 19.95 -28.89
C MET A 202 7.05 19.17 -27.80
N GLN A 203 8.38 19.09 -27.87
CA GLN A 203 9.26 18.30 -27.00
C GLN A 203 10.17 19.19 -26.16
N GLY A 204 10.22 18.92 -24.85
CA GLY A 204 11.04 19.64 -23.87
C GLY A 204 11.52 18.74 -22.74
N GLY A 205 11.91 19.33 -21.60
CA GLY A 205 12.32 18.62 -20.41
C GLY A 205 13.76 18.11 -20.40
N ASP A 206 14.63 18.59 -21.33
CA ASP A 206 16.06 18.36 -21.25
C ASP A 206 16.70 19.42 -20.33
N PHE A 207 16.86 19.07 -19.06
CA PHE A 207 17.40 19.98 -18.05
C PHE A 207 18.92 20.02 -17.97
N THR A 208 19.63 19.22 -18.76
CA THR A 208 21.10 19.18 -18.74
C THR A 208 21.73 19.93 -19.89
N GLU A 209 21.35 19.62 -21.13
CA GLU A 209 21.95 20.20 -22.34
C GLU A 209 21.00 21.17 -23.05
N GLY A 210 19.68 21.01 -22.88
CA GLY A 210 18.66 21.89 -23.47
C GLY A 210 18.49 21.76 -24.99
N ASP A 211 19.12 20.79 -25.63
CA ASP A 211 19.08 20.57 -27.07
C ASP A 211 18.48 19.21 -27.51
N GLY A 212 18.04 18.43 -26.54
CA GLY A 212 17.45 17.08 -26.70
C GLY A 212 18.44 15.94 -26.58
N SER A 213 19.72 16.22 -26.34
CA SER A 213 20.75 15.18 -26.16
C SER A 213 20.93 14.74 -24.72
N GLY A 214 20.34 15.45 -23.75
CA GLY A 214 20.51 15.25 -22.32
C GLY A 214 19.24 14.80 -21.60
N GLY A 215 19.24 15.01 -20.28
CA GLY A 215 18.16 14.62 -19.40
C GLY A 215 18.21 13.16 -18.96
N TYR A 216 17.91 12.90 -17.68
CA TYR A 216 17.93 11.55 -17.09
C TYR A 216 16.80 11.43 -16.05
N ALA A 217 16.52 10.21 -15.60
CA ALA A 217 15.47 9.96 -14.61
C ALA A 217 15.87 10.50 -13.23
N GLY A 218 14.91 11.05 -12.47
CA GLY A 218 15.12 11.69 -11.18
C GLY A 218 15.67 10.76 -10.10
N LYS A 219 15.46 9.46 -10.26
CA LYS A 219 16.06 8.42 -9.41
C LYS A 219 16.32 7.14 -10.20
N PHE A 220 16.97 6.17 -9.56
CA PHE A 220 17.15 4.84 -10.13
C PHE A 220 15.84 4.05 -10.13
N PHE A 221 15.38 3.66 -11.33
CA PHE A 221 14.18 2.84 -11.57
C PHE A 221 14.49 1.43 -12.09
N GLY A 222 15.73 0.95 -11.84
CA GLY A 222 16.15 -0.37 -12.28
C GLY A 222 16.79 -0.40 -13.67
N TYR A 223 16.99 0.76 -14.32
CA TYR A 223 17.53 0.86 -15.68
C TYR A 223 18.64 1.90 -15.79
N CYS A 224 19.65 1.57 -16.61
CA CYS A 224 20.76 2.42 -16.98
C CYS A 224 20.90 2.43 -18.51
N ASN A 225 20.69 3.56 -19.17
CA ASN A 225 20.73 3.68 -20.64
C ASN A 225 19.87 2.64 -21.38
N GLY A 226 18.73 2.26 -20.80
CA GLY A 226 17.80 1.27 -21.36
C GLY A 226 18.10 -0.19 -21.01
N GLU A 227 19.16 -0.48 -20.30
CA GLU A 227 19.52 -1.83 -19.85
C GLU A 227 19.16 -2.01 -18.37
N GLU A 228 18.63 -3.18 -18.00
CA GLU A 228 18.37 -3.52 -16.60
C GLU A 228 19.65 -3.47 -15.76
N ALA A 229 19.56 -2.93 -14.55
CA ALA A 229 20.64 -2.87 -13.58
C ALA A 229 20.17 -3.28 -12.20
N ASP A 230 21.01 -4.00 -11.44
CA ASP A 230 20.64 -4.56 -10.14
C ASP A 230 20.63 -3.48 -9.03
N SER A 231 21.41 -2.41 -9.21
CA SER A 231 21.53 -1.36 -8.21
C SER A 231 21.86 0.01 -8.82
N ALA A 232 21.52 1.06 -8.06
CA ALA A 232 21.87 2.45 -8.40
C ALA A 232 23.38 2.69 -8.56
N GLY A 233 24.24 1.81 -8.03
CA GLY A 233 25.69 1.89 -8.14
C GLY A 233 26.27 1.34 -9.43
N ASP A 234 25.47 0.72 -10.29
CA ASP A 234 25.94 0.05 -11.51
C ASP A 234 26.18 1.04 -12.64
N CYS A 235 25.61 2.26 -12.55
CA CYS A 235 25.89 3.35 -13.50
C CYS A 235 25.87 4.72 -12.80
N LEU A 236 26.18 5.75 -13.55
CA LEU A 236 26.08 7.12 -13.05
C LEU A 236 24.63 7.62 -13.10
N MET A 237 24.24 8.55 -12.23
CA MET A 237 22.90 9.13 -12.20
C MET A 237 22.45 9.68 -13.56
N ARG A 238 23.37 10.29 -14.31
CA ARG A 238 23.09 10.81 -15.67
C ARG A 238 22.70 9.72 -16.68
N ASP A 239 22.91 8.44 -16.34
CA ASP A 239 22.59 7.29 -17.17
C ASP A 239 21.27 6.62 -16.73
N TYR A 240 20.60 7.13 -15.68
CA TYR A 240 19.32 6.59 -15.20
C TYR A 240 18.22 6.81 -16.22
N THR A 241 17.49 5.74 -16.49
CA THR A 241 16.32 5.73 -17.37
C THR A 241 15.13 5.04 -16.69
N VAL A 242 13.93 5.22 -17.23
CA VAL A 242 12.70 4.59 -16.75
C VAL A 242 12.31 3.42 -17.63
N PRO A 243 11.77 2.33 -17.06
CA PRO A 243 11.14 1.27 -17.85
C PRO A 243 9.91 1.80 -18.58
N ASP A 244 9.67 1.31 -19.81
CA ASP A 244 8.47 1.68 -20.58
C ASP A 244 7.20 1.16 -19.89
N GLU A 245 6.15 1.98 -19.87
CA GLU A 245 4.77 1.65 -19.47
C GLU A 245 3.81 1.87 -20.66
N ALA A 246 4.29 1.64 -21.89
CA ALA A 246 3.56 1.97 -23.12
C ALA A 246 2.33 1.07 -23.37
N ASP A 247 2.26 -0.12 -22.77
CA ASP A 247 1.13 -1.06 -22.87
C ASP A 247 0.01 -0.73 -21.86
N ASN A 248 -0.16 0.54 -21.48
CA ASN A 248 -1.11 0.99 -20.47
C ASN A 248 -2.52 1.29 -20.99
N GLY A 249 -2.75 1.04 -22.28
CA GLY A 249 -4.05 1.27 -22.94
C GLY A 249 -4.35 2.72 -23.30
N ARG A 250 -3.39 3.65 -23.05
CA ARG A 250 -3.48 5.05 -23.48
C ARG A 250 -2.94 5.23 -24.89
N THR A 251 -3.50 6.17 -25.61
CA THR A 251 -3.17 6.51 -27.01
C THR A 251 -2.69 7.96 -27.12
N HIS A 252 -1.94 8.26 -28.18
CA HIS A 252 -1.41 9.59 -28.43
C HIS A 252 -2.44 10.46 -29.16
N GLU A 253 -3.52 10.80 -28.45
CA GLU A 253 -4.52 11.77 -28.90
C GLU A 253 -3.93 13.19 -28.87
N PRO A 254 -4.55 14.18 -29.56
CA PRO A 254 -4.18 15.60 -29.38
C PRO A 254 -4.10 16.00 -27.91
N TYR A 255 -3.07 16.77 -27.55
CA TYR A 255 -2.76 17.22 -26.19
C TYR A 255 -2.29 16.16 -25.19
N SER A 256 -2.09 14.88 -25.61
CA SER A 256 -1.50 13.87 -24.74
C SER A 256 -0.07 14.25 -24.34
N LEU A 257 0.26 14.01 -23.06
CA LEU A 257 1.61 14.11 -22.51
C LEU A 257 2.28 12.75 -22.52
N SER A 258 3.41 12.62 -23.22
CA SER A 258 4.09 11.34 -23.43
C SER A 258 5.60 11.45 -23.20
N MET A 259 6.22 10.33 -22.81
CA MET A 259 7.66 10.23 -22.56
C MET A 259 8.44 10.18 -23.88
N ALA A 260 9.37 11.12 -24.03
CA ALA A 260 10.34 11.09 -25.11
C ALA A 260 11.45 10.08 -24.79
N LYS A 261 11.81 9.28 -25.79
CA LYS A 261 12.89 8.29 -25.68
C LYS A 261 13.51 8.00 -27.05
N THR A 262 14.62 7.29 -27.05
CA THR A 262 15.20 6.78 -28.29
C THR A 262 14.39 5.62 -28.88
N ASN A 263 14.78 5.07 -30.03
CA ASN A 263 14.13 3.89 -30.60
C ASN A 263 14.29 2.63 -29.75
N ASN A 264 15.23 2.62 -28.80
CA ASN A 264 15.40 1.49 -27.90
C ASN A 264 14.39 1.55 -26.77
N PRO A 265 13.93 0.41 -26.24
CA PRO A 265 13.07 0.38 -25.07
C PRO A 265 13.78 0.90 -23.82
N HIS A 266 13.01 1.36 -22.83
CA HIS A 266 13.48 1.74 -21.50
C HIS A 266 14.56 2.87 -21.48
N THR A 267 14.57 3.73 -22.51
CA THR A 267 15.54 4.84 -22.62
C THR A 267 14.93 6.21 -22.29
N GLY A 268 13.72 6.26 -21.77
CA GLY A 268 13.10 7.49 -21.25
C GLY A 268 13.88 8.05 -20.08
N GLY A 269 14.10 9.36 -20.04
CA GLY A 269 14.77 10.07 -18.95
C GLY A 269 13.87 11.15 -18.36
N SER A 270 14.18 12.40 -18.60
CA SER A 270 13.37 13.56 -18.19
C SER A 270 12.53 14.15 -19.32
N GLN A 271 12.89 13.90 -20.58
CA GLN A 271 12.26 14.57 -21.71
C GLN A 271 10.85 14.05 -21.96
N PHE A 272 9.95 14.94 -22.25
CA PHE A 272 8.56 14.66 -22.60
C PHE A 272 8.12 15.45 -23.81
N PHE A 273 7.00 15.06 -24.39
CA PHE A 273 6.37 15.84 -25.46
C PHE A 273 4.86 15.94 -25.23
N ILE A 274 4.29 17.01 -25.75
CA ILE A 274 2.83 17.21 -25.85
C ILE A 274 2.45 17.09 -27.31
N VAL A 275 1.46 16.25 -27.60
CA VAL A 275 0.95 16.05 -28.98
C VAL A 275 0.27 17.32 -29.46
N ASP A 276 0.61 17.74 -30.68
CA ASP A 276 0.03 18.91 -31.34
C ASP A 276 -1.48 18.72 -31.53
N PRO A 277 -2.30 19.76 -31.32
CA PRO A 277 -3.75 19.70 -31.50
C PRO A 277 -4.19 19.30 -32.91
N ASP A 278 -3.42 19.68 -33.91
CA ASP A 278 -3.71 19.43 -35.32
C ASP A 278 -3.00 18.16 -35.88
N ALA A 279 -2.34 17.39 -34.99
CA ALA A 279 -1.70 16.14 -35.37
C ALA A 279 -2.70 15.12 -35.94
N VAL A 280 -2.35 14.54 -37.08
CA VAL A 280 -3.20 13.55 -37.76
C VAL A 280 -2.37 12.36 -38.22
N GLY A 281 -2.79 11.16 -37.89
CA GLY A 281 -2.19 9.94 -38.34
C GLY A 281 -2.28 9.73 -39.86
N GLN A 282 -1.50 8.81 -40.40
CA GLN A 282 -1.53 8.50 -41.84
C GLN A 282 -2.87 7.96 -42.31
N ASP A 283 -3.66 7.42 -41.42
CA ASP A 283 -5.02 6.88 -41.67
C ASP A 283 -6.11 7.94 -41.48
N GLY A 284 -5.73 9.17 -41.13
CA GLY A 284 -6.67 10.29 -40.88
C GLY A 284 -7.23 10.32 -39.45
N SER A 285 -6.77 9.47 -38.55
CA SER A 285 -7.12 9.54 -37.12
C SER A 285 -6.44 10.75 -36.46
N PRO A 286 -7.08 11.35 -35.45
CA PRO A 286 -6.43 12.44 -34.69
C PRO A 286 -5.21 11.91 -33.90
N GLY A 287 -4.28 12.82 -33.62
CA GLY A 287 -3.08 12.52 -32.85
C GLY A 287 -1.95 11.82 -33.61
N THR A 288 -1.12 11.07 -32.89
CA THR A 288 0.07 10.41 -33.44
C THR A 288 0.06 8.88 -33.20
N PRO A 289 -0.91 8.13 -33.75
CA PRO A 289 -1.15 6.73 -33.42
C PRO A 289 0.03 5.78 -33.73
N HIS A 290 1.00 6.20 -34.54
CA HIS A 290 2.21 5.44 -34.81
C HIS A 290 3.15 5.35 -33.60
N LEU A 291 2.89 6.11 -32.53
CA LEU A 291 3.65 6.08 -31.27
C LEU A 291 2.95 5.21 -30.21
N ASP A 292 1.71 4.76 -30.45
CA ASP A 292 0.95 3.94 -29.52
C ASP A 292 1.64 2.60 -29.25
N GLY A 293 1.73 2.21 -27.97
CA GLY A 293 2.46 1.02 -27.55
C GLY A 293 3.98 1.12 -27.69
N VAL A 294 4.53 2.28 -28.09
CA VAL A 294 5.98 2.52 -28.23
C VAL A 294 6.46 3.54 -27.21
N HIS A 295 5.75 4.66 -27.08
CA HIS A 295 6.01 5.69 -26.10
C HIS A 295 4.94 5.64 -25.01
N THR A 296 5.30 5.96 -23.78
CA THR A 296 4.36 5.94 -22.65
C THR A 296 3.61 7.26 -22.57
N VAL A 297 2.30 7.23 -22.82
CA VAL A 297 1.41 8.32 -22.49
C VAL A 297 1.15 8.28 -20.98
N PHE A 298 1.50 9.36 -20.26
CA PHE A 298 1.38 9.42 -18.81
C PHE A 298 0.56 10.60 -18.28
N GLY A 299 -0.07 11.37 -19.21
CA GLY A 299 -0.97 12.45 -18.87
C GLY A 299 -1.63 13.08 -20.11
N GLU A 300 -2.45 14.09 -19.87
CA GLU A 300 -3.06 14.90 -20.90
C GLU A 300 -3.32 16.33 -20.41
N VAL A 301 -3.32 17.31 -21.31
CA VAL A 301 -3.68 18.69 -21.01
C VAL A 301 -5.17 18.77 -20.73
N THR A 302 -5.55 19.40 -19.62
CA THR A 302 -6.94 19.60 -19.21
C THR A 302 -7.36 21.08 -19.22
N SER A 303 -6.39 21.99 -19.21
CA SER A 303 -6.64 23.43 -19.28
C SER A 303 -5.44 24.17 -19.90
N GLY A 304 -5.68 25.32 -20.53
CA GLY A 304 -4.65 26.11 -21.19
C GLY A 304 -4.32 25.63 -22.61
N PHE A 305 -5.27 24.95 -23.27
CA PHE A 305 -5.16 24.46 -24.65
C PHE A 305 -4.70 25.55 -25.62
N GLU A 306 -5.24 26.77 -25.48
CA GLU A 306 -4.91 27.92 -26.30
C GLU A 306 -3.42 28.31 -26.28
N HIS A 307 -2.72 27.96 -25.21
CA HIS A 307 -1.28 28.19 -25.09
C HIS A 307 -0.49 27.19 -25.91
N ILE A 308 -0.91 25.91 -25.87
CA ILE A 308 -0.31 24.86 -26.70
C ILE A 308 -0.56 25.18 -28.17
N ASP A 309 -1.79 25.53 -28.56
CA ASP A 309 -2.14 25.91 -29.93
C ASP A 309 -1.28 27.11 -30.42
N ALA A 310 -1.11 28.13 -29.59
CA ALA A 310 -0.30 29.30 -29.93
C ALA A 310 1.19 28.94 -30.11
N ILE A 311 1.72 28.02 -29.28
CA ILE A 311 3.12 27.64 -29.33
C ILE A 311 3.40 26.73 -30.54
N THR A 312 2.56 25.74 -30.80
CA THR A 312 2.76 24.82 -31.96
C THR A 312 2.59 25.57 -33.28
N ALA A 313 1.67 26.52 -33.33
CA ALA A 313 1.47 27.42 -34.50
C ALA A 313 2.68 28.33 -34.83
N LEU A 314 3.64 28.51 -33.90
CA LEU A 314 4.88 29.23 -34.19
C LEU A 314 5.70 28.56 -35.32
N CYS A 315 5.55 27.23 -35.45
CA CYS A 315 6.26 26.43 -36.44
C CYS A 315 5.45 26.21 -37.74
N ASP A 316 4.27 26.78 -37.86
CA ASP A 316 3.48 26.69 -39.09
C ASP A 316 4.19 27.39 -40.27
N ASN A 317 3.82 26.94 -41.47
CA ASN A 317 4.31 27.53 -42.71
C ASN A 317 5.86 27.57 -42.85
N GLN A 318 6.56 26.60 -42.24
CA GLN A 318 8.04 26.48 -42.30
C GLN A 318 8.74 27.66 -41.57
N ASN A 319 8.12 28.27 -40.60
CA ASN A 319 8.72 29.33 -39.78
C ASN A 319 9.84 28.78 -38.86
N CYS A 320 9.83 27.49 -38.56
CA CYS A 320 10.87 26.85 -37.75
C CYS A 320 11.95 26.21 -38.63
N GLN A 321 13.21 26.39 -38.23
CA GLN A 321 14.35 25.77 -38.88
C GLN A 321 14.90 24.66 -37.99
N ASN A 322 15.09 23.46 -38.55
CA ASN A 322 15.53 22.30 -37.79
C ASN A 322 14.65 22.00 -36.58
N ASP A 323 13.35 22.11 -36.76
CA ASP A 323 12.33 21.88 -35.71
C ASP A 323 12.45 22.79 -34.46
N LYS A 324 13.09 23.97 -34.62
CA LYS A 324 13.25 24.97 -33.57
C LYS A 324 12.53 26.27 -33.93
N THR A 325 11.86 26.85 -32.95
CA THR A 325 11.27 28.21 -33.05
C THR A 325 12.38 29.28 -33.21
N PRO A 326 12.12 30.43 -33.83
CA PRO A 326 13.06 31.51 -33.90
C PRO A 326 13.53 32.09 -32.56
N GLN A 327 12.72 31.93 -31.54
CA GLN A 327 13.00 32.27 -30.15
C GLN A 327 12.61 31.10 -29.26
N ASP A 328 13.27 30.96 -28.12
CA ASP A 328 13.01 29.86 -27.19
C ASP A 328 11.58 29.94 -26.65
N VAL A 329 10.96 28.78 -26.53
CA VAL A 329 9.74 28.55 -25.75
C VAL A 329 10.19 27.96 -24.43
N VAL A 330 10.00 28.71 -23.34
CA VAL A 330 10.54 28.37 -22.03
C VAL A 330 9.45 27.76 -21.15
N LEU A 331 9.80 26.65 -20.51
CA LEU A 331 9.06 26.09 -19.39
C LEU A 331 9.60 26.75 -18.12
N GLU A 332 8.89 27.79 -17.64
CA GLU A 332 9.34 28.61 -16.51
C GLU A 332 9.35 27.82 -15.21
N SER A 333 8.31 27.00 -14.98
CA SER A 333 8.20 26.13 -13.81
C SER A 333 7.24 24.98 -14.06
N VAL A 334 7.41 23.89 -13.30
CA VAL A 334 6.46 22.79 -13.18
C VAL A 334 6.18 22.55 -11.70
N THR A 335 4.90 22.62 -11.31
CA THR A 335 4.45 22.27 -9.96
C THR A 335 3.46 21.13 -10.03
N THR A 336 3.41 20.29 -9.00
CA THR A 336 2.46 19.18 -8.91
C THR A 336 1.54 19.38 -7.71
N ASN A 337 0.38 18.72 -7.71
CA ASN A 337 -0.54 18.77 -6.58
C ASN A 337 -0.02 18.06 -5.31
N LEU A 338 1.14 17.42 -5.36
CA LEU A 338 1.87 16.94 -4.16
C LEU A 338 2.46 18.11 -3.36
N ASP A 339 2.80 19.21 -4.02
CA ASP A 339 3.37 20.38 -3.37
C ASP A 339 2.36 21.09 -2.45
N ASP A 340 1.05 20.95 -2.72
CA ASP A 340 -0.02 21.54 -1.90
C ASP A 340 -0.30 20.80 -0.58
N ASP A 341 0.08 19.52 -0.46
CA ASP A 341 -0.11 18.74 0.77
C ASP A 341 0.94 18.99 1.85
N SER A 342 1.86 19.93 1.64
CA SER A 342 2.91 20.30 2.61
C SER A 342 2.42 21.28 3.70
N TRP A 343 1.22 21.04 4.28
CA TRP A 343 0.71 21.78 5.45
C TRP A 343 1.64 21.74 6.68
N TRP A 344 2.59 20.81 6.73
CA TRP A 344 3.61 20.70 7.77
C TRP A 344 4.81 21.65 7.58
N LYS A 345 4.97 22.32 6.43
CA LYS A 345 6.00 23.35 6.21
C LYS A 345 5.74 24.65 7.01
N PHE A 346 4.63 24.74 7.74
CA PHE A 346 4.27 25.91 8.57
C PHE A 346 4.60 25.73 10.07
N TRP A 347 5.42 24.73 10.48
CA TRP A 347 5.88 24.57 11.87
C TRP A 347 7.40 24.64 11.98
#